data_a346bb001cffaa8629a43a1d7784b1f7
#
_entry.id   a346bb001cffaa8629a43a1d7784b1f7
#
_cell.length_a   1.000
_cell.length_b   1.000
_cell.length_c   1.000
_cell.angle_alpha   90.00
_cell.angle_beta   90.00
_cell.angle_gamma   90.00
#
_symmetry.space_group_name_H-M   'P 1'
#
loop_
_entity.id
_entity.type
_entity.pdbx_description
1 polymer ?
#
loop_
_entity_poly.entity_id
_entity_poly.type
_entity_poly.pdbx_seq_one_letter_code
_entity_poly.pdbx_strand_id
1 'polypeptide(L)'
;MPILTESLTEKKPLAGNNEINQLAFVVHDIEKTSELFAKLLGIPKPAWFLTGDSEVSKVVFRSKPTNSRSKLVFMNTPTVQFELIEPNEEPGTMREFLDTVGEGIHHIAFDVDSIKEKLPIFEENGYPLLQSGEFTSSDGRYVYVDTLKDHKTLIELLESAEPRDTEQSKESYEPLLGTNKVEQLAIVVKDLDAAAEAYCKLLGVEKPQVIQSGPSELTKVVFEGEPTQGDSKYLFINTPLLQIELIEPGKSPSTWKKHLETHGEGVHHISFVIKNMNEKIKLLEEMGYPVIQTGNFYNGKGRYAYMDTTLDFKVIIELLERFDS
;
A
#
# COMPACT_ATOMS: atom_id res chain seq x y z
N MET A 1 5.94 -19.96 -46.81
CA MET A 1 5.17 -19.93 -45.58
C MET A 1 5.37 -18.55 -44.94
N PRO A 2 4.36 -17.72 -44.76
CA PRO A 2 4.53 -16.47 -44.07
C PRO A 2 4.66 -16.78 -42.56
N ILE A 3 5.72 -16.26 -41.99
CA ILE A 3 5.95 -16.24 -40.52
C ILE A 3 4.84 -15.34 -39.95
N LEU A 4 3.90 -15.93 -39.25
CA LEU A 4 2.98 -15.20 -38.39
C LEU A 4 3.82 -14.52 -37.30
N THR A 5 4.13 -13.25 -37.47
CA THR A 5 4.53 -12.39 -36.36
C THR A 5 3.30 -12.30 -35.44
N GLU A 6 3.29 -13.09 -34.38
CA GLU A 6 2.41 -12.79 -33.25
C GLU A 6 2.72 -11.34 -32.85
N SER A 7 1.76 -10.46 -33.08
CA SER A 7 1.83 -9.11 -32.54
C SER A 7 1.83 -9.29 -31.02
N LEU A 8 2.93 -8.95 -30.38
CA LEU A 8 2.97 -8.71 -28.93
C LEU A 8 1.88 -7.66 -28.66
N THR A 9 0.69 -8.10 -28.27
CA THR A 9 -0.34 -7.18 -27.81
C THR A 9 0.21 -6.50 -26.56
N GLU A 10 0.51 -5.23 -26.68
CA GLU A 10 0.87 -4.40 -25.53
C GLU A 10 -0.18 -4.63 -24.42
N LYS A 11 0.27 -5.14 -23.29
CA LYS A 11 -0.61 -5.32 -22.12
C LYS A 11 -1.02 -3.93 -21.63
N LYS A 12 -2.31 -3.63 -21.70
CA LYS A 12 -2.84 -2.35 -21.23
C LYS A 12 -3.24 -2.46 -19.77
N PRO A 13 -2.84 -1.49 -18.92
CA PRO A 13 -3.32 -1.42 -17.53
C PRO A 13 -4.84 -1.34 -17.48
N LEU A 14 -5.48 -1.99 -16.51
CA LEU A 14 -6.94 -1.97 -16.35
C LEU A 14 -7.46 -0.56 -16.09
N ALA A 15 -6.77 0.21 -15.26
CA ALA A 15 -7.08 1.61 -14.99
C ALA A 15 -6.74 2.57 -16.17
N GLY A 16 -6.01 2.10 -17.18
CA GLY A 16 -5.50 2.91 -18.28
C GLY A 16 -4.11 3.48 -18.05
N ASN A 17 -3.63 3.45 -16.83
CA ASN A 17 -2.27 3.76 -16.41
C ASN A 17 -1.81 2.76 -15.31
N ASN A 18 -0.55 2.80 -14.95
CA ASN A 18 0.06 1.96 -13.91
C ASN A 18 0.67 2.79 -12.77
N GLU A 19 0.15 3.98 -12.54
CA GLU A 19 0.59 4.89 -11.49
C GLU A 19 -0.29 4.69 -10.24
N ILE A 20 0.21 3.91 -9.28
CA ILE A 20 -0.40 3.85 -7.95
C ILE A 20 -0.05 5.14 -7.24
N ASN A 21 -1.01 6.03 -7.09
CA ASN A 21 -0.78 7.39 -6.64
C ASN A 21 -1.21 7.63 -5.18
N GLN A 22 -1.92 6.67 -4.55
CA GLN A 22 -2.37 6.82 -3.17
C GLN A 22 -2.34 5.49 -2.42
N LEU A 23 -1.99 5.58 -1.14
CA LEU A 23 -2.13 4.52 -0.13
C LEU A 23 -3.06 5.04 0.97
N ALA A 24 -4.19 4.37 1.18
CA ALA A 24 -5.19 4.81 2.12
C ALA A 24 -5.28 3.91 3.35
N PHE A 25 -5.25 4.53 4.52
CA PHE A 25 -5.28 3.89 5.82
C PHE A 25 -6.59 4.15 6.52
N VAL A 26 -7.29 3.12 6.92
CA VAL A 26 -8.45 3.23 7.81
C VAL A 26 -7.96 3.19 9.26
N VAL A 27 -8.43 4.15 10.06
CA VAL A 27 -7.98 4.37 11.43
C VAL A 27 -9.14 4.68 12.37
N HIS A 28 -8.97 4.42 13.67
CA HIS A 28 -9.92 4.79 14.71
C HIS A 28 -9.78 6.23 15.19
N ASP A 29 -8.55 6.78 15.15
CA ASP A 29 -8.21 8.11 15.65
C ASP A 29 -7.33 8.84 14.63
N ILE A 30 -7.97 9.62 13.79
CA ILE A 30 -7.29 10.36 12.73
C ILE A 30 -6.40 11.49 13.27
N GLU A 31 -6.75 12.06 14.44
CA GLU A 31 -5.98 13.13 15.07
C GLU A 31 -4.63 12.62 15.53
N LYS A 32 -4.62 11.51 16.28
CA LYS A 32 -3.40 10.87 16.74
C LYS A 32 -2.57 10.35 15.58
N THR A 33 -3.20 9.63 14.64
CA THR A 33 -2.49 8.98 13.54
C THR A 33 -1.90 10.02 12.58
N SER A 34 -2.63 11.10 12.27
CA SER A 34 -2.09 12.15 11.39
C SER A 34 -0.90 12.91 12.00
N GLU A 35 -0.88 13.09 13.33
CA GLU A 35 0.28 13.68 14.02
C GLU A 35 1.53 12.81 13.87
N LEU A 36 1.37 11.50 14.02
CA LEU A 36 2.48 10.53 13.90
C LEU A 36 3.02 10.47 12.46
N PHE A 37 2.12 10.37 11.48
CA PHE A 37 2.53 10.39 10.06
C PHE A 37 3.16 11.73 9.65
N ALA A 38 2.66 12.85 10.15
CA ALA A 38 3.27 14.16 9.88
C ALA A 38 4.73 14.23 10.41
N LYS A 39 4.99 13.67 11.60
CA LYS A 39 6.36 13.56 12.15
C LYS A 39 7.23 12.61 11.32
N LEU A 40 6.68 11.45 10.91
CA LEU A 40 7.39 10.49 10.06
C LEU A 40 7.83 11.15 8.75
N LEU A 41 6.93 11.89 8.12
CA LEU A 41 7.13 12.51 6.81
C LEU A 41 7.86 13.85 6.86
N GLY A 42 8.02 14.45 8.04
CA GLY A 42 8.65 15.77 8.21
C GLY A 42 7.81 16.91 7.62
N ILE A 43 6.49 16.85 7.77
CA ILE A 43 5.56 17.87 7.30
C ILE A 43 4.73 18.45 8.46
N PRO A 44 4.16 19.67 8.33
CA PRO A 44 3.15 20.13 9.25
C PRO A 44 1.97 19.17 9.30
N LYS A 45 1.39 18.96 10.48
CA LYS A 45 0.17 18.13 10.62
C LYS A 45 -0.97 18.78 9.84
N PRO A 46 -1.53 18.11 8.80
CA PRO A 46 -2.69 18.63 8.10
C PRO A 46 -3.95 18.58 8.97
N ALA A 47 -4.86 19.53 8.75
CA ALA A 47 -6.18 19.44 9.35
C ALA A 47 -7.02 18.39 8.62
N TRP A 48 -7.81 17.63 9.36
CA TRP A 48 -8.82 16.77 8.74
C TRP A 48 -10.06 17.58 8.32
N PHE A 49 -10.77 17.07 7.34
CA PHE A 49 -12.10 17.54 6.98
C PHE A 49 -13.09 16.37 6.96
N LEU A 50 -14.38 16.68 7.16
CA LEU A 50 -15.45 15.69 7.11
C LEU A 50 -16.03 15.66 5.69
N THR A 51 -16.15 14.47 5.10
CA THR A 51 -16.81 14.31 3.79
C THR A 51 -18.24 14.79 3.81
N GLY A 52 -18.77 15.13 2.64
CA GLY A 52 -20.15 15.59 2.47
C GLY A 52 -21.17 14.60 3.04
N ASP A 53 -22.37 15.10 3.30
CA ASP A 53 -23.49 14.23 3.65
C ASP A 53 -24.04 13.47 2.43
N SER A 54 -25.09 12.69 2.61
CA SER A 54 -25.67 11.86 1.55
C SER A 54 -26.21 12.66 0.35
N GLU A 55 -26.53 13.94 0.52
CA GLU A 55 -26.99 14.79 -0.59
C GLU A 55 -25.81 15.27 -1.43
N VAL A 56 -24.65 15.52 -0.81
CA VAL A 56 -23.44 15.97 -1.47
C VAL A 56 -22.62 14.78 -1.99
N SER A 57 -22.26 13.85 -1.11
CA SER A 57 -21.35 12.75 -1.47
C SER A 57 -22.04 11.56 -2.13
N LYS A 58 -23.37 11.46 -2.06
CA LYS A 58 -24.19 10.45 -2.76
C LYS A 58 -23.65 9.04 -2.67
N VAL A 59 -23.17 8.65 -1.49
CA VAL A 59 -22.50 7.38 -1.29
C VAL A 59 -23.47 6.21 -1.50
N VAL A 60 -23.06 5.26 -2.34
CA VAL A 60 -23.77 4.01 -2.59
C VAL A 60 -22.83 2.85 -2.26
N PHE A 61 -23.20 2.02 -1.28
CA PHE A 61 -22.48 0.84 -0.87
C PHE A 61 -23.29 -0.43 -1.14
N ARG A 62 -22.73 -1.42 -1.86
CA ARG A 62 -23.41 -2.66 -2.26
C ARG A 62 -24.81 -2.38 -2.86
N SER A 63 -24.85 -1.42 -3.79
CA SER A 63 -26.07 -0.96 -4.49
C SER A 63 -27.13 -0.32 -3.60
N LYS A 64 -26.80 0.08 -2.37
CA LYS A 64 -27.71 0.76 -1.45
C LYS A 64 -27.17 2.14 -1.07
N PRO A 65 -27.96 3.22 -1.15
CA PRO A 65 -27.57 4.52 -0.60
C PRO A 65 -27.26 4.41 0.90
N THR A 66 -26.25 5.15 1.35
CA THR A 66 -25.83 5.19 2.76
C THR A 66 -25.46 6.60 3.18
N ASN A 67 -25.51 6.86 4.49
CA ASN A 67 -25.01 8.09 5.11
C ASN A 67 -23.55 7.95 5.56
N SER A 68 -22.80 7.05 4.93
CA SER A 68 -21.37 6.88 5.22
C SER A 68 -20.62 8.19 4.99
N ARG A 69 -19.91 8.62 6.02
CA ARG A 69 -19.04 9.81 6.01
C ARG A 69 -17.74 9.47 6.71
N SER A 70 -16.67 10.14 6.32
CA SER A 70 -15.36 9.94 6.93
C SER A 70 -14.67 11.28 7.20
N LYS A 71 -13.90 11.34 8.27
CA LYS A 71 -12.85 12.35 8.37
C LYS A 71 -11.70 11.91 7.49
N LEU A 72 -11.14 12.82 6.72
CA LEU A 72 -10.04 12.57 5.81
C LEU A 72 -8.87 13.50 6.09
N VAL A 73 -7.66 12.98 5.95
CA VAL A 73 -6.41 13.72 5.91
C VAL A 73 -5.60 13.25 4.72
N PHE A 74 -5.09 14.16 3.91
CA PHE A 74 -4.17 13.88 2.81
C PHE A 74 -2.77 14.40 3.14
N MET A 75 -1.75 13.58 2.86
CA MET A 75 -0.33 13.89 3.05
C MET A 75 0.46 13.48 1.81
N ASN A 76 0.99 14.45 1.09
CA ASN A 76 1.78 14.21 -0.11
C ASN A 76 3.21 13.81 0.25
N THR A 77 3.70 12.75 -0.38
CA THR A 77 5.11 12.35 -0.37
C THR A 77 5.71 12.53 -1.77
N PRO A 78 7.01 12.36 -1.96
CA PRO A 78 7.62 12.43 -3.29
C PRO A 78 7.11 11.36 -4.27
N THR A 79 6.43 10.33 -3.80
CA THR A 79 5.97 9.20 -4.61
C THR A 79 4.46 9.02 -4.57
N VAL A 80 3.88 8.80 -3.42
CA VAL A 80 2.45 8.52 -3.25
C VAL A 80 1.84 9.49 -2.26
N GLN A 81 0.53 9.71 -2.35
CA GLN A 81 -0.22 10.41 -1.32
C GLN A 81 -0.67 9.41 -0.26
N PHE A 82 -0.49 9.74 1.01
CA PHE A 82 -1.17 9.03 2.09
C PHE A 82 -2.53 9.65 2.36
N GLU A 83 -3.53 8.81 2.43
CA GLU A 83 -4.87 9.17 2.88
C GLU A 83 -5.15 8.47 4.21
N LEU A 84 -5.50 9.22 5.24
CA LEU A 84 -6.02 8.68 6.49
C LEU A 84 -7.51 8.86 6.53
N ILE A 85 -8.23 7.80 6.95
CA ILE A 85 -9.68 7.73 6.91
C ILE A 85 -10.20 7.27 8.27
N GLU A 86 -11.00 8.11 8.94
CA GLU A 86 -11.78 7.73 10.12
C GLU A 86 -13.27 7.69 9.73
N PRO A 87 -13.83 6.49 9.48
CA PRO A 87 -15.23 6.36 9.06
C PRO A 87 -16.19 6.54 10.23
N ASN A 88 -17.39 7.03 9.93
CA ASN A 88 -18.51 6.97 10.89
C ASN A 88 -19.06 5.53 11.00
N GLU A 89 -20.13 5.35 11.80
CA GLU A 89 -20.75 4.04 12.06
C GLU A 89 -21.69 3.55 10.93
N GLU A 90 -21.88 4.36 9.90
CA GLU A 90 -22.79 4.02 8.79
C GLU A 90 -22.14 2.99 7.82
N PRO A 91 -22.94 2.14 7.18
CA PRO A 91 -22.42 1.11 6.27
C PRO A 91 -21.60 1.69 5.12
N GLY A 92 -20.38 1.16 4.94
CA GLY A 92 -19.45 1.53 3.88
C GLY A 92 -18.23 0.61 3.90
N THR A 93 -17.40 0.66 2.86
CA THR A 93 -16.20 -0.22 2.76
C THR A 93 -15.23 0.01 3.90
N MET A 94 -15.00 1.27 4.29
CA MET A 94 -14.07 1.64 5.36
C MET A 94 -14.58 1.16 6.72
N ARG A 95 -15.90 1.31 6.99
CA ARG A 95 -16.50 0.80 8.24
C ARG A 95 -16.46 -0.72 8.30
N GLU A 96 -16.80 -1.40 7.19
CA GLU A 96 -16.71 -2.86 7.10
C GLU A 96 -15.27 -3.35 7.34
N PHE A 97 -14.28 -2.68 6.75
CA PHE A 97 -12.86 -3.01 6.96
C PHE A 97 -12.46 -2.82 8.42
N LEU A 98 -12.79 -1.68 9.03
CA LEU A 98 -12.45 -1.39 10.41
C LEU A 98 -13.06 -2.40 11.39
N ASP A 99 -14.30 -2.88 11.11
CA ASP A 99 -14.99 -3.85 11.95
C ASP A 99 -14.50 -5.29 11.76
N THR A 100 -13.98 -5.63 10.58
CA THR A 100 -13.63 -7.03 10.24
C THR A 100 -12.14 -7.31 10.24
N VAL A 101 -11.33 -6.33 9.85
CA VAL A 101 -9.87 -6.43 9.74
C VAL A 101 -9.19 -5.61 10.83
N GLY A 102 -9.75 -4.45 11.17
CA GLY A 102 -9.15 -3.46 12.05
C GLY A 102 -8.53 -2.31 11.29
N GLU A 103 -7.57 -1.64 11.93
CA GLU A 103 -6.84 -0.52 11.32
C GLU A 103 -5.76 -1.01 10.35
N GLY A 104 -5.54 -0.29 9.25
CA GLY A 104 -4.52 -0.65 8.27
C GLY A 104 -4.76 -0.06 6.89
N ILE A 105 -3.97 -0.48 5.91
CA ILE A 105 -4.12 -0.08 4.52
C ILE A 105 -5.33 -0.78 3.91
N HIS A 106 -6.33 0.02 3.53
CA HIS A 106 -7.61 -0.40 2.98
C HIS A 106 -7.57 -0.53 1.46
N HIS A 107 -6.96 0.44 0.78
CA HIS A 107 -6.92 0.47 -0.67
C HIS A 107 -5.66 1.16 -1.23
N ILE A 108 -5.44 0.90 -2.52
CA ILE A 108 -4.56 1.67 -3.38
C ILE A 108 -5.41 2.36 -4.44
N ALA A 109 -5.01 3.57 -4.87
CA ALA A 109 -5.81 4.34 -5.82
C ALA A 109 -5.07 4.65 -7.13
N PHE A 110 -5.88 4.83 -8.18
CA PHE A 110 -5.47 5.25 -9.51
C PHE A 110 -6.33 6.43 -9.96
N ASP A 111 -5.69 7.50 -10.44
CA ASP A 111 -6.41 8.54 -11.18
C ASP A 111 -6.80 8.01 -12.56
N VAL A 112 -8.03 8.24 -12.97
CA VAL A 112 -8.55 7.81 -14.27
C VAL A 112 -9.27 8.95 -14.99
N ASP A 113 -9.17 8.96 -16.30
CA ASP A 113 -9.86 9.98 -17.11
C ASP A 113 -11.40 9.81 -17.07
N SER A 114 -11.89 8.57 -16.93
CA SER A 114 -13.32 8.27 -16.92
C SER A 114 -13.62 6.96 -16.17
N ILE A 115 -14.26 7.06 -15.03
CA ILE A 115 -14.79 5.89 -14.31
C ILE A 115 -15.81 5.14 -15.17
N LYS A 116 -16.63 5.87 -15.94
CA LYS A 116 -17.63 5.26 -16.82
C LYS A 116 -17.00 4.31 -17.85
N GLU A 117 -15.80 4.62 -18.32
CA GLU A 117 -15.09 3.78 -19.29
C GLU A 117 -14.28 2.66 -18.60
N LYS A 118 -13.76 2.91 -17.40
CA LYS A 118 -12.88 1.97 -16.70
C LYS A 118 -13.63 0.92 -15.89
N LEU A 119 -14.70 1.30 -15.22
CA LEU A 119 -15.46 0.37 -14.36
C LEU A 119 -15.92 -0.90 -15.11
N PRO A 120 -16.47 -0.84 -16.34
CA PRO A 120 -16.81 -2.05 -17.07
C PRO A 120 -15.62 -2.98 -17.32
N ILE A 121 -14.41 -2.44 -17.52
CA ILE A 121 -13.19 -3.24 -17.69
C ILE A 121 -12.89 -4.03 -16.41
N PHE A 122 -13.02 -3.41 -15.22
CA PHE A 122 -12.86 -4.09 -13.95
C PHE A 122 -13.94 -5.17 -13.74
N GLU A 123 -15.20 -4.87 -14.04
CA GLU A 123 -16.31 -5.82 -13.90
C GLU A 123 -16.16 -7.04 -14.82
N GLU A 124 -15.76 -6.85 -16.09
CA GLU A 124 -15.44 -7.93 -17.04
C GLU A 124 -14.27 -8.80 -16.57
N ASN A 125 -13.39 -8.27 -15.72
CA ASN A 125 -12.29 -8.98 -15.11
C ASN A 125 -12.65 -9.62 -13.75
N GLY A 126 -13.94 -9.56 -13.35
CA GLY A 126 -14.44 -10.17 -12.13
C GLY A 126 -14.31 -9.32 -10.88
N TYR A 127 -14.09 -8.01 -11.03
CA TYR A 127 -13.96 -7.04 -9.93
C TYR A 127 -15.18 -6.12 -9.91
N PRO A 128 -16.28 -6.52 -9.25
CA PRO A 128 -17.52 -5.75 -9.24
C PRO A 128 -17.39 -4.45 -8.44
N LEU A 129 -18.24 -3.50 -8.78
CA LEU A 129 -18.41 -2.26 -8.02
C LEU A 129 -18.87 -2.57 -6.59
N LEU A 130 -18.12 -2.08 -5.60
CA LEU A 130 -18.41 -2.25 -4.18
C LEU A 130 -19.02 -1.00 -3.57
N GLN A 131 -18.40 0.16 -3.82
CA GLN A 131 -18.88 1.46 -3.36
C GLN A 131 -18.56 2.55 -4.38
N SER A 132 -19.44 3.56 -4.43
CA SER A 132 -19.23 4.78 -5.21
C SER A 132 -19.62 6.01 -4.42
N GLY A 133 -19.08 7.16 -4.79
CA GLY A 133 -19.46 8.45 -4.22
C GLY A 133 -18.91 9.62 -5.03
N GLU A 134 -19.37 10.82 -4.67
CA GLU A 134 -18.89 12.09 -5.20
C GLU A 134 -17.97 12.79 -4.17
N PHE A 135 -16.99 13.56 -4.65
CA PHE A 135 -16.16 14.37 -3.78
C PHE A 135 -16.96 15.47 -3.10
N THR A 136 -16.56 15.83 -1.88
CA THR A 136 -17.20 16.91 -1.14
C THR A 136 -17.15 18.26 -1.87
N SER A 137 -16.10 18.49 -2.65
CA SER A 137 -15.93 19.64 -3.54
C SER A 137 -16.86 19.62 -4.76
N SER A 138 -17.52 18.49 -5.03
CA SER A 138 -18.39 18.25 -6.20
C SER A 138 -17.65 18.35 -7.56
N ASP A 139 -16.33 18.25 -7.56
CA ASP A 139 -15.48 18.33 -8.76
C ASP A 139 -14.94 16.96 -9.22
N GLY A 140 -15.41 15.88 -8.58
CA GLY A 140 -15.00 14.54 -8.93
C GLY A 140 -15.83 13.46 -8.23
N ARG A 141 -15.45 12.22 -8.51
CA ARG A 141 -16.11 11.03 -7.99
C ARG A 141 -15.11 9.89 -7.84
N TYR A 142 -15.48 8.91 -7.06
CA TYR A 142 -14.67 7.71 -6.81
C TYR A 142 -15.50 6.44 -6.87
N VAL A 143 -14.84 5.33 -7.14
CA VAL A 143 -15.40 4.00 -6.99
C VAL A 143 -14.38 3.06 -6.37
N TYR A 144 -14.85 2.19 -5.47
CA TYR A 144 -14.11 1.02 -5.00
C TYR A 144 -14.60 -0.21 -5.75
N VAL A 145 -13.67 -0.98 -6.29
CA VAL A 145 -13.94 -2.30 -6.90
C VAL A 145 -13.42 -3.41 -6.00
N ASP A 146 -14.17 -4.50 -5.91
CA ASP A 146 -13.83 -5.65 -5.06
C ASP A 146 -12.72 -6.48 -5.69
N THR A 147 -11.50 -6.19 -5.30
CA THR A 147 -10.27 -6.84 -5.77
C THR A 147 -9.58 -7.68 -4.68
N LEU A 148 -10.18 -7.78 -3.49
CA LEU A 148 -9.57 -8.45 -2.33
C LEU A 148 -9.14 -9.88 -2.60
N LYS A 149 -9.91 -10.62 -3.40
CA LYS A 149 -9.60 -12.02 -3.73
C LYS A 149 -8.23 -12.17 -4.38
N ASP A 150 -7.90 -11.31 -5.34
CA ASP A 150 -6.72 -11.46 -6.19
C ASP A 150 -5.58 -10.50 -5.79
N HIS A 151 -5.90 -9.27 -5.41
CA HIS A 151 -4.92 -8.23 -5.08
C HIS A 151 -4.68 -8.05 -3.57
N LYS A 152 -5.50 -8.66 -2.70
CA LYS A 152 -5.41 -8.58 -1.22
C LYS A 152 -5.55 -7.17 -0.66
N THR A 153 -5.98 -6.24 -1.47
CA THR A 153 -6.36 -4.86 -1.14
C THR A 153 -7.47 -4.43 -2.09
N LEU A 154 -8.28 -3.46 -1.72
CA LEU A 154 -9.22 -2.84 -2.64
C LEU A 154 -8.49 -1.92 -3.62
N ILE A 155 -9.11 -1.70 -4.77
CA ILE A 155 -8.67 -0.70 -5.74
C ILE A 155 -9.72 0.40 -5.81
N GLU A 156 -9.23 1.64 -5.71
CA GLU A 156 -10.01 2.84 -5.93
C GLU A 156 -9.69 3.46 -7.28
N LEU A 157 -10.72 3.88 -8.00
CA LEU A 157 -10.59 4.70 -9.20
C LEU A 157 -11.10 6.11 -8.87
N LEU A 158 -10.26 7.10 -9.11
CA LEU A 158 -10.52 8.52 -8.85
C LEU A 158 -10.66 9.25 -10.19
N GLU A 159 -11.81 9.90 -10.40
CA GLU A 159 -12.06 10.78 -11.54
C GLU A 159 -12.28 12.19 -11.02
N SER A 160 -11.36 13.11 -11.33
CA SER A 160 -11.40 14.51 -10.92
C SER A 160 -11.42 15.43 -12.13
N ALA A 161 -12.15 16.53 -12.05
CA ALA A 161 -12.16 17.56 -13.09
C ALA A 161 -10.84 18.35 -13.14
N GLU A 162 -10.18 18.48 -11.99
CA GLU A 162 -8.89 19.14 -11.85
C GLU A 162 -7.82 18.10 -11.43
N PRO A 163 -6.57 18.28 -11.84
CA PRO A 163 -5.48 17.44 -11.38
C PRO A 163 -5.41 17.46 -9.84
N ARG A 164 -5.12 16.32 -9.25
CA ARG A 164 -4.91 16.22 -7.80
C ARG A 164 -3.79 17.16 -7.39
N ASP A 165 -3.98 17.85 -6.26
CA ASP A 165 -2.90 18.57 -5.61
C ASP A 165 -1.86 17.57 -5.08
N THR A 166 -0.72 17.52 -5.75
CA THR A 166 0.44 16.71 -5.37
C THR A 166 1.58 17.56 -4.81
N GLU A 167 1.36 18.88 -4.65
CA GLU A 167 2.38 19.75 -4.09
C GLU A 167 2.69 19.32 -2.65
N GLN A 168 3.96 19.18 -2.37
CA GLN A 168 4.41 18.98 -1.00
C GLN A 168 4.26 20.27 -0.20
N SER A 169 4.03 20.16 1.10
CA SER A 169 3.99 21.33 1.97
C SER A 169 5.23 22.20 1.78
N LYS A 170 5.02 23.52 1.64
CA LYS A 170 6.12 24.50 1.57
C LYS A 170 6.90 24.59 2.89
N GLU A 171 6.24 24.28 4.00
CA GLU A 171 6.88 24.08 5.30
C GLU A 171 7.25 22.60 5.42
N SER A 172 8.53 22.32 5.64
CA SER A 172 9.02 20.96 5.85
C SER A 172 9.99 20.95 7.02
N TYR A 173 9.95 19.84 7.74
CA TYR A 173 10.89 19.51 8.81
C TYR A 173 11.79 18.36 8.35
N GLU A 174 12.79 18.03 9.14
CA GLU A 174 13.57 16.80 8.88
C GLU A 174 12.67 15.57 9.06
N PRO A 175 12.45 14.73 8.05
CA PRO A 175 11.70 13.50 8.20
C PRO A 175 12.35 12.58 9.24
N LEU A 176 11.56 11.87 10.04
CA LEU A 176 12.04 11.00 11.12
C LEU A 176 13.11 10.01 10.65
N LEU A 177 12.93 9.46 9.46
CA LEU A 177 13.86 8.50 8.86
C LEU A 177 14.96 9.16 8.01
N GLY A 178 14.96 10.50 7.86
CA GLY A 178 15.82 11.24 6.94
C GLY A 178 15.35 11.18 5.48
N THR A 179 14.18 10.63 5.25
CA THR A 179 13.48 10.57 3.97
C THR A 179 11.98 10.46 4.20
N ASN A 180 11.19 11.03 3.30
CA ASN A 180 9.74 10.86 3.23
C ASN A 180 9.32 10.15 1.93
N LYS A 181 10.27 9.60 1.17
CA LYS A 181 9.99 8.85 -0.04
C LYS A 181 9.63 7.42 0.31
N VAL A 182 8.40 7.01 0.05
CA VAL A 182 7.97 5.62 0.13
C VAL A 182 8.54 4.86 -1.07
N GLU A 183 9.22 3.75 -0.82
CA GLU A 183 9.86 2.95 -1.87
C GLU A 183 8.96 1.79 -2.30
N GLN A 184 8.36 1.07 -1.32
CA GLN A 184 7.60 -0.15 -1.61
C GLN A 184 6.32 -0.23 -0.80
N LEU A 185 5.35 -0.94 -1.37
CA LEU A 185 4.22 -1.55 -0.68
C LEU A 185 4.37 -3.07 -0.80
N ALA A 186 4.45 -3.77 0.30
CA ALA A 186 4.63 -5.22 0.31
C ALA A 186 3.38 -5.95 0.78
N ILE A 187 3.09 -7.05 0.11
CA ILE A 187 1.88 -7.85 0.29
C ILE A 187 2.27 -9.30 0.48
N VAL A 188 1.84 -9.89 1.58
CA VAL A 188 2.02 -11.30 1.86
C VAL A 188 0.89 -12.10 1.21
N VAL A 189 1.25 -13.14 0.48
CA VAL A 189 0.34 -13.98 -0.29
C VAL A 189 0.64 -15.46 -0.08
N LYS A 190 -0.37 -16.32 -0.31
CA LYS A 190 -0.23 -17.79 -0.26
C LYS A 190 0.26 -18.38 -1.58
N ASP A 191 -0.09 -17.73 -2.69
CA ASP A 191 0.25 -18.13 -4.05
C ASP A 191 0.83 -16.92 -4.78
N LEU A 192 2.16 -16.89 -4.84
CA LEU A 192 2.91 -15.79 -5.46
C LEU A 192 2.61 -15.68 -6.96
N ASP A 193 2.48 -16.83 -7.63
CA ASP A 193 2.27 -16.85 -9.08
C ASP A 193 0.90 -16.26 -9.44
N ALA A 194 -0.15 -16.67 -8.74
CA ALA A 194 -1.51 -16.16 -8.95
C ALA A 194 -1.61 -14.66 -8.64
N ALA A 195 -1.04 -14.21 -7.51
CA ALA A 195 -1.03 -12.79 -7.15
C ALA A 195 -0.22 -11.95 -8.16
N ALA A 196 0.93 -12.45 -8.61
CA ALA A 196 1.74 -11.78 -9.61
C ALA A 196 1.01 -11.63 -10.95
N GLU A 197 0.29 -12.65 -11.40
CA GLU A 197 -0.53 -12.58 -12.62
C GLU A 197 -1.62 -11.52 -12.50
N ALA A 198 -2.30 -11.44 -11.35
CA ALA A 198 -3.33 -10.44 -11.09
C ALA A 198 -2.75 -9.02 -11.11
N TYR A 199 -1.66 -8.77 -10.38
CA TYR A 199 -1.00 -7.45 -10.37
C TYR A 199 -0.42 -7.07 -11.73
N CYS A 200 0.22 -8.00 -12.44
CA CYS A 200 0.75 -7.72 -13.78
C CYS A 200 -0.36 -7.39 -14.78
N LYS A 201 -1.53 -8.02 -14.65
CA LYS A 201 -2.71 -7.71 -15.47
C LYS A 201 -3.27 -6.33 -15.11
N LEU A 202 -3.42 -6.02 -13.82
CA LEU A 202 -3.87 -4.72 -13.34
C LEU A 202 -3.00 -3.60 -13.89
N LEU A 203 -1.67 -3.77 -13.81
CA LEU A 203 -0.67 -2.75 -14.11
C LEU A 203 -0.21 -2.76 -15.59
N GLY A 204 -0.65 -3.74 -16.38
CA GLY A 204 -0.26 -3.85 -17.79
C GLY A 204 1.23 -4.14 -18.00
N VAL A 205 1.87 -4.86 -17.09
CA VAL A 205 3.31 -5.15 -17.14
C VAL A 205 3.60 -6.64 -17.34
N GLU A 206 4.80 -6.96 -17.79
CA GLU A 206 5.27 -8.34 -17.82
C GLU A 206 5.58 -8.84 -16.41
N LYS A 207 5.33 -10.14 -16.16
CA LYS A 207 5.61 -10.77 -14.88
C LYS A 207 7.13 -10.81 -14.64
N PRO A 208 7.61 -10.19 -13.56
CA PRO A 208 9.02 -10.25 -13.21
C PRO A 208 9.46 -11.66 -12.80
N GLN A 209 10.76 -11.86 -12.79
CA GLN A 209 11.34 -13.12 -12.32
C GLN A 209 11.08 -13.28 -10.81
N VAL A 210 10.64 -14.48 -10.42
CA VAL A 210 10.53 -14.86 -9.01
C VAL A 210 11.95 -15.03 -8.43
N ILE A 211 12.15 -14.44 -7.27
CA ILE A 211 13.40 -14.54 -6.51
C ILE A 211 13.15 -15.47 -5.34
N GLN A 212 14.03 -16.44 -5.17
CA GLN A 212 14.07 -17.29 -3.99
C GLN A 212 15.01 -16.64 -2.96
N SER A 213 14.60 -16.59 -1.70
CA SER A 213 15.51 -16.14 -0.62
C SER A 213 16.80 -16.97 -0.63
N GLY A 214 17.90 -16.29 -0.39
CA GLY A 214 19.22 -16.93 -0.33
C GLY A 214 19.42 -17.80 0.91
N PRO A 215 20.54 -18.54 0.98
CA PRO A 215 20.89 -19.33 2.15
C PRO A 215 21.16 -18.43 3.37
N SER A 216 20.87 -18.95 4.57
CA SER A 216 20.99 -18.22 5.83
C SER A 216 22.37 -17.64 6.11
N GLU A 217 23.42 -18.28 5.59
CA GLU A 217 24.81 -17.82 5.71
C GLU A 217 25.04 -16.46 5.04
N LEU A 218 24.27 -16.15 4.00
CA LEU A 218 24.30 -14.88 3.28
C LEU A 218 23.26 -13.88 3.81
N THR A 219 22.02 -14.35 3.97
CA THR A 219 20.90 -13.49 4.35
C THR A 219 20.90 -13.13 5.83
N LYS A 220 21.47 -13.98 6.70
CA LYS A 220 21.61 -13.76 8.14
C LYS A 220 20.32 -13.25 8.78
N VAL A 221 19.20 -13.87 8.42
CA VAL A 221 17.89 -13.45 8.95
C VAL A 221 17.82 -13.72 10.45
N VAL A 222 17.40 -12.70 11.20
CA VAL A 222 17.08 -12.79 12.63
C VAL A 222 15.62 -12.37 12.80
N PHE A 223 14.80 -13.22 13.37
CA PHE A 223 13.39 -12.97 13.65
C PHE A 223 13.13 -13.08 15.17
N GLU A 224 12.57 -12.03 15.77
CA GLU A 224 12.32 -11.94 17.23
C GLU A 224 13.56 -12.31 18.08
N GLY A 225 14.74 -11.86 17.64
CA GLY A 225 16.01 -12.10 18.31
C GLY A 225 16.68 -13.44 17.98
N GLU A 226 16.02 -14.37 17.30
CA GLU A 226 16.55 -15.69 17.00
C GLU A 226 16.95 -15.83 15.52
N PRO A 227 18.12 -16.41 15.20
CA PRO A 227 18.50 -16.71 13.84
C PRO A 227 17.53 -17.68 13.17
N THR A 228 17.17 -17.41 11.91
CA THR A 228 16.26 -18.25 11.13
C THR A 228 16.71 -18.34 9.67
N GLN A 229 16.22 -19.33 8.93
CA GLN A 229 16.39 -19.36 7.48
C GLN A 229 15.61 -18.23 6.80
N GLY A 230 14.43 -17.86 7.33
CA GLY A 230 13.58 -16.82 6.77
C GLY A 230 13.27 -17.06 5.29
N ASP A 231 13.04 -18.34 4.92
CA ASP A 231 12.83 -18.72 3.52
C ASP A 231 11.51 -18.13 2.97
N SER A 232 11.60 -17.64 1.75
CA SER A 232 10.48 -17.02 1.03
C SER A 232 10.72 -17.02 -0.46
N LYS A 233 9.64 -16.90 -1.24
CA LYS A 233 9.69 -16.46 -2.62
C LYS A 233 9.13 -15.06 -2.68
N TYR A 234 9.70 -14.22 -3.51
CA TYR A 234 9.23 -12.85 -3.70
C TYR A 234 9.52 -12.35 -5.10
N LEU A 235 8.83 -11.31 -5.50
CA LEU A 235 9.09 -10.57 -6.73
C LEU A 235 8.73 -9.10 -6.57
N PHE A 236 9.31 -8.28 -7.43
CA PHE A 236 9.12 -6.84 -7.43
C PHE A 236 8.49 -6.39 -8.75
N ILE A 237 7.35 -5.70 -8.66
CA ILE A 237 6.70 -5.06 -9.79
C ILE A 237 6.95 -3.56 -9.68
N ASN A 238 7.74 -3.02 -10.61
CA ASN A 238 8.03 -1.60 -10.63
C ASN A 238 6.87 -0.84 -11.30
N THR A 239 6.40 0.20 -10.63
CA THR A 239 5.51 1.20 -11.20
C THR A 239 6.22 2.57 -11.21
N PRO A 240 5.70 3.60 -11.87
CA PRO A 240 6.36 4.90 -11.91
C PRO A 240 6.59 5.55 -10.53
N LEU A 241 5.69 5.32 -9.59
CA LEU A 241 5.70 6.00 -8.28
C LEU A 241 6.06 5.07 -7.12
N LEU A 242 5.71 3.78 -7.20
CA LEU A 242 5.82 2.83 -6.10
C LEU A 242 6.25 1.46 -6.63
N GLN A 243 7.03 0.71 -5.87
CA GLN A 243 7.30 -0.69 -6.16
C GLN A 243 6.33 -1.58 -5.34
N ILE A 244 5.67 -2.53 -6.00
CA ILE A 244 4.91 -3.59 -5.31
C ILE A 244 5.85 -4.76 -5.07
N GLU A 245 5.93 -5.20 -3.81
CA GLU A 245 6.60 -6.43 -3.45
C GLU A 245 5.56 -7.48 -3.07
N LEU A 246 5.58 -8.63 -3.74
CA LEU A 246 4.75 -9.78 -3.38
C LEU A 246 5.64 -10.83 -2.71
N ILE A 247 5.19 -11.36 -1.56
CA ILE A 247 5.97 -12.27 -0.72
C ILE A 247 5.15 -13.52 -0.40
N GLU A 248 5.64 -14.69 -0.81
CA GLU A 248 5.14 -16.01 -0.38
C GLU A 248 6.10 -16.55 0.69
N PRO A 249 5.70 -16.57 1.98
CA PRO A 249 6.56 -17.09 3.05
C PRO A 249 6.79 -18.58 2.89
N GLY A 250 7.99 -19.02 3.23
CA GLY A 250 8.33 -20.44 3.35
C GLY A 250 7.92 -21.05 4.70
N LYS A 251 8.66 -22.06 5.13
CA LYS A 251 8.32 -22.81 6.35
C LYS A 251 8.99 -22.26 7.61
N SER A 252 10.09 -21.55 7.45
CA SER A 252 10.87 -21.03 8.58
C SER A 252 10.17 -19.84 9.26
N PRO A 253 10.39 -19.62 10.57
CA PRO A 253 9.89 -18.47 11.28
C PRO A 253 10.31 -17.16 10.60
N SER A 254 9.36 -16.25 10.40
CA SER A 254 9.60 -14.92 9.85
C SER A 254 8.39 -14.03 10.13
N THR A 255 8.54 -12.71 10.01
CA THR A 255 7.43 -11.77 10.16
C THR A 255 6.37 -12.01 9.08
N TRP A 256 6.76 -12.38 7.86
CA TRP A 256 5.84 -12.71 6.77
C TRP A 256 4.99 -13.95 7.07
N LYS A 257 5.62 -15.02 7.59
CA LYS A 257 4.90 -16.23 8.00
C LYS A 257 3.97 -15.96 9.17
N LYS A 258 4.44 -15.22 10.18
CA LYS A 258 3.61 -14.82 11.32
C LYS A 258 2.41 -14.01 10.86
N HIS A 259 2.59 -13.04 9.94
CA HIS A 259 1.50 -12.27 9.35
C HIS A 259 0.49 -13.18 8.66
N LEU A 260 0.96 -14.09 7.79
CA LEU A 260 0.09 -15.00 7.06
C LEU A 260 -0.74 -15.90 7.98
N GLU A 261 -0.16 -16.34 9.11
CA GLU A 261 -0.82 -17.21 10.09
C GLU A 261 -1.81 -16.45 10.99
N THR A 262 -1.56 -15.17 11.27
CA THR A 262 -2.37 -14.38 12.22
C THR A 262 -3.38 -13.47 11.55
N HIS A 263 -3.05 -12.90 10.39
CA HIS A 263 -3.88 -11.93 9.67
C HIS A 263 -4.36 -12.45 8.31
N GLY A 264 -3.75 -13.53 7.80
CA GLY A 264 -4.00 -14.01 6.45
C GLY A 264 -3.19 -13.27 5.39
N GLU A 265 -3.68 -13.31 4.15
CA GLU A 265 -3.07 -12.57 3.03
C GLU A 265 -3.41 -11.10 3.11
N GLY A 266 -2.48 -10.22 2.79
CA GLY A 266 -2.71 -8.77 2.83
C GLY A 266 -1.45 -7.94 2.88
N VAL A 267 -1.63 -6.64 3.04
CA VAL A 267 -0.52 -5.69 3.17
C VAL A 267 0.26 -5.98 4.45
N HIS A 268 1.58 -6.10 4.31
CA HIS A 268 2.48 -6.39 5.41
C HIS A 268 3.29 -5.16 5.84
N HIS A 269 3.89 -4.46 4.88
CA HIS A 269 4.74 -3.30 5.22
C HIS A 269 4.77 -2.25 4.09
N ILE A 270 5.22 -1.06 4.49
CA ILE A 270 5.73 -0.05 3.57
C ILE A 270 7.22 0.14 3.86
N SER A 271 8.02 0.47 2.83
CA SER A 271 9.46 0.59 2.99
C SER A 271 10.01 1.97 2.66
N PHE A 272 11.13 2.28 3.31
CA PHE A 272 11.90 3.50 3.10
C PHE A 272 13.38 3.17 2.90
N VAL A 273 14.00 3.71 1.85
CA VAL A 273 15.45 3.63 1.68
C VAL A 273 16.12 4.69 2.53
N ILE A 274 16.89 4.25 3.50
CA ILE A 274 17.48 5.11 4.52
C ILE A 274 19.01 5.00 4.53
N LYS A 275 19.66 5.91 5.28
CA LYS A 275 21.06 5.83 5.65
C LYS A 275 21.20 5.62 7.16
N ASN A 276 22.33 5.06 7.57
CA ASN A 276 22.65 4.86 9.00
C ASN A 276 21.59 4.02 9.73
N MET A 277 21.26 2.84 9.18
CA MET A 277 20.17 1.98 9.68
C MET A 277 20.25 1.74 11.20
N ASN A 278 21.44 1.53 11.75
CA ASN A 278 21.57 1.25 13.20
C ASN A 278 21.10 2.44 14.06
N GLU A 279 21.34 3.68 13.62
CA GLU A 279 20.87 4.88 14.31
C GLU A 279 19.36 5.01 14.21
N LYS A 280 18.79 4.66 13.04
CA LYS A 280 17.34 4.72 12.82
C LYS A 280 16.59 3.62 13.59
N ILE A 281 17.15 2.40 13.67
CA ILE A 281 16.63 1.33 14.54
C ILE A 281 16.59 1.82 15.97
N LYS A 282 17.72 2.31 16.49
CA LYS A 282 17.81 2.81 17.88
C LYS A 282 16.79 3.92 18.15
N LEU A 283 16.64 4.88 17.22
CA LEU A 283 15.67 5.97 17.33
C LEU A 283 14.22 5.42 17.44
N LEU A 284 13.86 4.47 16.60
CA LEU A 284 12.52 3.88 16.59
C LEU A 284 12.28 3.01 17.84
N GLU A 285 13.30 2.28 18.31
CA GLU A 285 13.22 1.51 19.58
C GLU A 285 13.02 2.44 20.80
N GLU A 286 13.72 3.58 20.86
CA GLU A 286 13.54 4.61 21.90
C GLU A 286 12.13 5.23 21.88
N MET A 287 11.47 5.20 20.72
CA MET A 287 10.06 5.61 20.54
C MET A 287 9.06 4.50 20.87
N GLY A 288 9.52 3.29 21.18
CA GLY A 288 8.68 2.15 21.53
C GLY A 288 8.36 1.22 20.35
N TYR A 289 9.03 1.34 19.21
CA TYR A 289 8.87 0.49 18.03
C TYR A 289 10.03 -0.53 17.95
N PRO A 290 9.87 -1.74 18.47
CA PRO A 290 10.96 -2.72 18.47
C PRO A 290 11.26 -3.24 17.05
N VAL A 291 12.52 -3.60 16.83
CA VAL A 291 12.90 -4.36 15.64
C VAL A 291 12.40 -5.81 15.80
N ILE A 292 11.65 -6.30 14.80
CA ILE A 292 11.07 -7.65 14.83
C ILE A 292 11.75 -8.61 13.85
N GLN A 293 12.35 -8.10 12.77
CA GLN A 293 13.17 -8.91 11.87
C GLN A 293 14.24 -8.07 11.21
N THR A 294 15.41 -8.67 11.00
CA THR A 294 16.49 -8.09 10.19
C THR A 294 17.04 -9.13 9.24
N GLY A 295 17.70 -8.67 8.18
CA GLY A 295 18.41 -9.55 7.26
C GLY A 295 19.23 -8.77 6.24
N ASN A 296 20.08 -9.50 5.51
CA ASN A 296 20.85 -8.95 4.40
C ASN A 296 20.19 -9.28 3.07
N PHE A 297 20.35 -8.41 2.10
CA PHE A 297 20.01 -8.75 0.71
C PHE A 297 20.90 -9.90 0.25
N TYR A 298 20.29 -10.87 -0.45
CA TYR A 298 20.98 -12.05 -0.95
C TYR A 298 22.24 -11.71 -1.78
N ASN A 299 22.20 -10.61 -2.53
CA ASN A 299 23.33 -10.15 -3.36
C ASN A 299 24.42 -9.42 -2.57
N GLY A 300 24.28 -9.29 -1.25
CA GLY A 300 25.25 -8.59 -0.38
C GLY A 300 25.28 -7.07 -0.53
N LYS A 301 24.35 -6.46 -1.30
CA LYS A 301 24.37 -5.02 -1.60
C LYS A 301 23.50 -4.18 -0.65
N GLY A 302 23.10 -4.75 0.46
CA GLY A 302 22.29 -4.04 1.43
C GLY A 302 21.71 -4.93 2.51
N ARG A 303 20.89 -4.32 3.36
CA ARG A 303 20.21 -4.99 4.46
C ARG A 303 18.85 -4.35 4.71
N TYR A 304 18.01 -5.04 5.46
CA TYR A 304 16.70 -4.56 5.85
C TYR A 304 16.44 -4.77 7.33
N ALA A 305 15.50 -4.00 7.88
CA ALA A 305 14.96 -4.17 9.21
C ALA A 305 13.47 -3.84 9.23
N TYR A 306 12.66 -4.73 9.81
CA TYR A 306 11.24 -4.47 10.06
C TYR A 306 11.06 -3.98 11.49
N MET A 307 10.40 -2.83 11.61
CA MET A 307 10.05 -2.21 12.90
C MET A 307 8.57 -2.45 13.17
N ASP A 308 8.22 -2.95 14.36
CA ASP A 308 6.82 -3.08 14.75
C ASP A 308 6.22 -1.71 15.06
N THR A 309 5.64 -1.13 14.06
CA THR A 309 4.97 0.18 14.09
C THR A 309 3.46 0.07 13.96
N THR A 310 2.93 -1.16 14.00
CA THR A 310 1.52 -1.45 13.71
C THR A 310 0.54 -0.75 14.64
N LEU A 311 0.90 -0.57 15.92
CA LEU A 311 0.03 0.11 16.90
C LEU A 311 -0.27 1.56 16.50
N ASP A 312 0.72 2.28 16.00
CA ASP A 312 0.63 3.72 15.75
C ASP A 312 0.52 4.06 14.25
N PHE A 313 1.31 3.41 13.40
CA PHE A 313 1.30 3.65 11.94
C PHE A 313 0.40 2.67 11.17
N LYS A 314 -0.22 1.70 11.84
CA LYS A 314 -1.18 0.73 11.28
C LYS A 314 -0.59 -0.17 10.19
N VAL A 315 0.73 -0.20 10.09
CA VAL A 315 1.51 -1.01 9.16
C VAL A 315 2.93 -1.18 9.72
N ILE A 316 3.60 -2.25 9.37
CA ILE A 316 5.03 -2.42 9.63
C ILE A 316 5.81 -1.43 8.76
N ILE A 317 6.81 -0.75 9.33
CA ILE A 317 7.77 0.05 8.56
C ILE A 317 9.04 -0.77 8.34
N GLU A 318 9.41 -0.94 7.07
CA GLU A 318 10.68 -1.52 6.68
C GLU A 318 11.72 -0.43 6.41
N LEU A 319 12.88 -0.60 6.99
CA LEU A 319 14.07 0.18 6.71
C LEU A 319 14.95 -0.58 5.72
N LEU A 320 15.25 0.04 4.59
CA LEU A 320 16.15 -0.50 3.56
C LEU A 320 17.45 0.31 3.55
N GLU A 321 18.58 -0.32 3.73
CA GLU A 321 19.89 0.32 3.56
C GLU A 321 20.66 -0.37 2.45
N ARG A 322 20.97 0.39 1.40
CA ARG A 322 21.78 -0.08 0.26
C ARG A 322 23.23 0.29 0.50
N PHE A 323 24.13 -0.65 0.28
CA PHE A 323 25.57 -0.39 0.36
C PHE A 323 26.04 0.15 -0.98
N ASP A 324 26.77 1.27 -0.95
CA ASP A 324 27.42 1.81 -2.12
C ASP A 324 28.41 0.79 -2.67
N SER A 325 28.34 0.53 -3.98
CA SER A 325 29.21 -0.42 -4.70
C SER A 325 30.52 0.25 -5.08
#